data_53696325f65277a028a687e595df0e8e
#
_entry.id   53696325f65277a028a687e595df0e8e
#
_cell.length_a   1.000
_cell.length_b   1.000
_cell.length_c   1.000
_cell.angle_alpha   90.00
_cell.angle_beta   90.00
_cell.angle_gamma   90.00
#
_symmetry.space_group_name_H-M   'P 1'
#
loop_
_entity.id
_entity.type
_entity.pdbx_description
1 polymer ?
#
loop_
_entity_poly.entity_id
_entity_poly.type
_entity_poly.pdbx_seq_one_letter_code
_entity_poly.pdbx_strand_id
1 'polypeptide(L)'
;MFITLQKYTNPTKQYSFDTLFNNELVFKENATKQYTIETNIPKKIPNHLFFCMQQLENLTKQHPELGLLTTEDVDKEYTTVRIPKKQKGKYRTLNIPSDKLKNIQYDVVKTLQSFGTLTHNSAFAYVKGRSIYNALEVHQQNNSKWFLKIDLKDFFGSCTKNFIYKQLKQIYPYCILTQKEGCDKIIKDIIKIACYKGKLPQGNPISPYLTNLIMVPIDYKLNQLTPVYTRYSDDMLFSARTKIDLNKTINNIEAIFKGTPLKINSEKTRLGSINGNNWNLGLMLNKDNNITLGHEKKRKFKATIDQFLYNPDKYSIHEIQKLSGLTSYYMNIEPKYISYIINKYNKKHNKNLLELLHKPYSFNF
;
A
#
# COMPACT_ATOMS: atom_id res chain seq x y z
N MET A 1 10.30 8.46 -26.16
CA MET A 1 10.57 8.93 -24.78
C MET A 1 11.08 7.72 -24.00
N PHE A 2 12.37 7.69 -23.68
CA PHE A 2 12.95 6.60 -22.91
C PHE A 2 12.55 6.77 -21.46
N ILE A 3 11.93 5.76 -20.85
CA ILE A 3 11.73 5.75 -19.40
C ILE A 3 13.03 5.19 -18.81
N THR A 4 13.90 6.08 -18.38
CA THR A 4 15.04 5.70 -17.56
C THR A 4 14.50 5.31 -16.20
N LEU A 5 14.50 4.02 -15.88
CA LEU A 5 14.16 3.54 -14.54
C LEU A 5 15.24 4.08 -13.59
N GLN A 6 14.89 5.09 -12.79
CA GLN A 6 15.79 5.61 -11.76
C GLN A 6 16.17 4.52 -10.77
N LYS A 7 17.43 4.49 -10.39
CA LYS A 7 18.05 3.51 -9.49
C LYS A 7 17.23 3.29 -8.23
N TYR A 8 16.77 2.06 -8.04
CA TYR A 8 16.19 1.62 -6.78
C TYR A 8 17.31 1.12 -5.88
N THR A 9 17.61 1.86 -4.83
CA THR A 9 18.54 1.41 -3.80
C THR A 9 17.76 0.86 -2.61
N ASN A 10 17.90 -0.44 -2.37
CA ASN A 10 17.40 -1.07 -1.14
C ASN A 10 18.62 -1.37 -0.24
N PRO A 11 18.64 -0.93 1.05
CA PRO A 11 19.83 -0.98 1.89
C PRO A 11 20.26 -2.38 2.34
N THR A 12 19.60 -3.46 1.98
CA THR A 12 19.92 -4.81 2.48
C THR A 12 20.33 -5.87 1.45
N LYS A 13 20.33 -5.59 0.17
CA LYS A 13 21.06 -6.29 -0.94
C LYS A 13 20.67 -5.60 -2.24
N GLN A 14 21.53 -4.72 -2.69
CA GLN A 14 21.38 -4.01 -3.96
C GLN A 14 21.75 -4.91 -5.12
N TYR A 15 20.75 -5.35 -5.88
CA TYR A 15 20.97 -5.52 -7.30
C TYR A 15 20.47 -4.23 -7.95
N SER A 16 21.37 -3.35 -8.43
CA SER A 16 20.95 -2.24 -9.26
C SER A 16 20.37 -2.81 -10.56
N PHE A 17 19.35 -2.17 -11.10
CA PHE A 17 18.80 -2.55 -12.41
C PHE A 17 19.88 -2.58 -13.48
N ASP A 18 20.89 -1.70 -13.37
CA ASP A 18 22.05 -1.61 -14.25
C ASP A 18 23.01 -2.80 -14.14
N THR A 19 23.05 -3.52 -13.00
CA THR A 19 23.83 -4.75 -12.83
C THR A 19 23.12 -6.00 -13.34
N LEU A 20 21.79 -5.95 -13.46
CA LEU A 20 20.98 -7.04 -14.00
C LEU A 20 20.90 -6.99 -15.54
N PHE A 21 21.16 -5.85 -16.14
CA PHE A 21 21.02 -5.61 -17.57
C PHE A 21 22.26 -4.87 -18.13
N ASN A 22 23.33 -5.57 -18.34
CA ASN A 22 24.28 -5.16 -19.37
C ASN A 22 23.59 -5.44 -20.72
N ASN A 23 23.03 -4.39 -21.31
CA ASN A 23 22.44 -4.26 -22.62
C ASN A 23 20.95 -4.61 -22.82
N GLU A 24 20.16 -3.55 -23.08
CA GLU A 24 19.08 -3.45 -24.07
C GLU A 24 17.74 -4.11 -23.75
N LEU A 25 17.09 -3.67 -22.66
CA LEU A 25 15.61 -3.62 -22.68
C LEU A 25 15.19 -2.19 -23.07
N VAL A 26 14.89 -2.00 -24.34
CA VAL A 26 14.38 -0.73 -24.88
C VAL A 26 12.84 -0.77 -24.79
N PHE A 27 12.27 0.10 -23.96
CA PHE A 27 10.84 0.35 -23.97
C PHE A 27 10.52 1.32 -25.12
N LYS A 28 9.84 0.86 -26.14
CA LYS A 28 9.32 1.73 -27.21
C LYS A 28 7.84 2.00 -27.00
N GLU A 29 7.46 3.28 -27.14
CA GLU A 29 6.07 3.71 -27.15
C GLU A 29 5.50 3.51 -28.56
N ASN A 30 4.50 2.64 -28.72
CA ASN A 30 3.79 2.49 -29.98
C ASN A 30 2.79 3.63 -30.19
N ALA A 31 2.38 3.89 -31.44
CA ALA A 31 1.39 4.91 -31.79
C ALA A 31 0.05 4.80 -31.07
N THR A 32 -0.25 3.63 -30.48
CA THR A 32 -1.43 3.35 -29.64
C THR A 32 -1.20 3.57 -28.15
N LYS A 33 -0.02 4.10 -27.72
CA LYS A 33 0.38 4.25 -26.31
C LYS A 33 0.37 2.94 -25.49
N GLN A 34 0.52 1.81 -26.14
CA GLN A 34 0.82 0.55 -25.46
C GLN A 34 2.33 0.38 -25.41
N TYR A 35 2.87 0.20 -24.19
CA TYR A 35 4.28 -0.11 -24.01
C TYR A 35 4.48 -1.58 -24.37
N THR A 36 5.15 -1.84 -25.49
CA THR A 36 5.66 -3.17 -25.84
C THR A 36 7.14 -3.22 -25.52
N ILE A 37 7.57 -4.30 -24.88
CA ILE A 37 8.98 -4.63 -24.76
C ILE A 37 9.37 -5.27 -26.08
N GLU A 38 10.07 -4.55 -26.96
CA GLU A 38 10.77 -5.20 -28.06
C GLU A 38 11.98 -5.92 -27.47
N THR A 39 11.83 -7.21 -27.30
CA THR A 39 12.90 -8.09 -26.84
C THR A 39 13.65 -8.64 -28.04
N ASN A 40 14.86 -8.15 -28.28
CA ASN A 40 15.92 -9.06 -28.62
C ASN A 40 16.25 -9.81 -27.32
N ILE A 41 15.50 -10.89 -27.03
CA ILE A 41 15.79 -11.74 -25.87
C ILE A 41 17.20 -12.25 -26.06
N PRO A 42 18.17 -11.91 -25.18
CA PRO A 42 19.51 -12.46 -25.26
C PRO A 42 19.39 -14.00 -25.31
N LYS A 43 20.21 -14.67 -26.10
CA LYS A 43 20.21 -16.15 -26.19
C LYS A 43 20.41 -16.82 -24.83
N LYS A 44 20.91 -16.09 -23.81
CA LYS A 44 20.96 -16.52 -22.39
C LYS A 44 19.91 -15.77 -21.60
N ILE A 45 19.01 -16.51 -20.95
CA ILE A 45 18.07 -15.96 -19.95
C ILE A 45 18.90 -15.36 -18.82
N PRO A 46 18.71 -14.08 -18.43
CA PRO A 46 19.43 -13.50 -17.31
C PRO A 46 19.30 -14.35 -16.05
N ASN A 47 20.36 -14.48 -15.25
CA ASN A 47 20.38 -15.30 -14.03
C ASN A 47 19.19 -14.99 -13.10
N HIS A 48 18.78 -13.73 -13.02
CA HIS A 48 17.62 -13.32 -12.23
C HIS A 48 16.30 -13.91 -12.77
N LEU A 49 16.11 -13.95 -14.08
CA LEU A 49 14.90 -14.52 -14.68
C LEU A 49 14.85 -16.04 -14.47
N PHE A 50 16.00 -16.71 -14.61
CA PHE A 50 16.12 -18.14 -14.28
C PHE A 50 15.77 -18.40 -12.81
N PHE A 51 16.30 -17.58 -11.90
CA PHE A 51 15.92 -17.63 -10.49
C PHE A 51 14.39 -17.48 -10.28
N CYS A 52 13.75 -16.50 -10.93
CA CYS A 52 12.30 -16.31 -10.82
C CYS A 52 11.52 -17.54 -11.33
N MET A 53 11.97 -18.14 -12.45
CA MET A 53 11.38 -19.38 -12.98
C MET A 53 11.50 -20.52 -11.98
N GLN A 54 12.69 -20.72 -11.42
CA GLN A 54 12.94 -21.75 -10.40
C GLN A 54 12.10 -21.55 -9.14
N GLN A 55 11.91 -20.30 -8.69
CA GLN A 55 11.03 -20.00 -7.54
C GLN A 55 9.56 -20.34 -7.83
N LEU A 56 9.07 -20.09 -9.05
CA LEU A 56 7.71 -20.50 -9.45
C LEU A 56 7.57 -22.02 -9.49
N GLU A 57 8.56 -22.74 -10.02
CA GLU A 57 8.56 -24.20 -10.03
C GLU A 57 8.60 -24.78 -8.60
N ASN A 58 9.43 -24.21 -7.72
CA ASN A 58 9.48 -24.63 -6.31
C ASN A 58 8.14 -24.41 -5.61
N LEU A 59 7.47 -23.29 -5.88
CA LEU A 59 6.13 -23.02 -5.34
C LEU A 59 5.12 -24.11 -5.76
N THR A 60 5.14 -24.54 -7.02
CA THR A 60 4.22 -25.60 -7.49
C THR A 60 4.56 -26.98 -6.95
N LYS A 61 5.84 -27.27 -6.67
CA LYS A 61 6.26 -28.49 -5.97
C LYS A 61 5.80 -28.49 -4.51
N GLN A 62 5.86 -27.33 -3.85
CA GLN A 62 5.39 -27.16 -2.46
C GLN A 62 3.87 -27.21 -2.35
N HIS A 63 3.16 -26.68 -3.36
CA HIS A 63 1.71 -26.60 -3.43
C HIS A 63 1.17 -27.18 -4.75
N PRO A 64 1.16 -28.52 -4.93
CA PRO A 64 0.67 -29.15 -6.15
C PRO A 64 -0.79 -28.82 -6.46
N GLU A 65 -1.58 -28.59 -5.40
CA GLU A 65 -2.99 -28.19 -5.49
C GLU A 65 -3.21 -26.85 -6.18
N LEU A 66 -2.21 -25.97 -6.23
CA LEU A 66 -2.30 -24.64 -6.87
C LEU A 66 -2.80 -24.72 -8.31
N GLY A 67 -2.30 -25.71 -9.07
CA GLY A 67 -2.70 -25.95 -10.45
C GLY A 67 -4.00 -26.73 -10.63
N LEU A 68 -4.50 -27.36 -9.56
CA LEU A 68 -5.67 -28.24 -9.59
C LEU A 68 -6.97 -27.50 -9.17
N LEU A 69 -6.86 -26.51 -8.27
CA LEU A 69 -8.02 -25.78 -7.77
C LEU A 69 -8.76 -25.06 -8.92
N THR A 70 -10.06 -25.26 -9.00
CA THR A 70 -10.95 -24.48 -9.87
C THR A 70 -11.27 -23.13 -9.22
N THR A 71 -11.91 -22.23 -9.98
CA THR A 71 -12.40 -20.94 -9.40
C THR A 71 -13.45 -21.19 -8.32
N GLU A 72 -14.33 -22.16 -8.53
CA GLU A 72 -15.39 -22.52 -7.59
C GLU A 72 -14.82 -23.10 -6.28
N ASP A 73 -13.76 -23.91 -6.37
CA ASP A 73 -13.09 -24.45 -5.18
C ASP A 73 -12.44 -23.31 -4.37
N VAL A 74 -11.78 -22.38 -5.04
CA VAL A 74 -11.21 -21.19 -4.39
C VAL A 74 -12.30 -20.35 -3.73
N ASP A 75 -13.42 -20.12 -4.41
CA ASP A 75 -14.51 -19.30 -3.87
C ASP A 75 -15.16 -19.94 -2.62
N LYS A 76 -15.24 -21.29 -2.54
CA LYS A 76 -15.72 -22.00 -1.35
C LYS A 76 -14.82 -21.85 -0.13
N GLU A 77 -13.54 -21.58 -0.33
CA GLU A 77 -12.56 -21.38 0.74
C GLU A 77 -12.66 -20.00 1.42
N TYR A 78 -13.59 -19.11 1.00
CA TYR A 78 -13.76 -17.79 1.58
C TYR A 78 -15.00 -17.66 2.46
N THR A 79 -14.81 -17.05 3.63
CA THR A 79 -15.91 -16.62 4.53
C THR A 79 -16.05 -15.10 4.47
N THR A 80 -17.29 -14.63 4.34
CA THR A 80 -17.59 -13.20 4.27
C THR A 80 -17.99 -12.65 5.64
N VAL A 81 -17.27 -11.63 6.12
CA VAL A 81 -17.52 -10.93 7.37
C VAL A 81 -17.79 -9.45 7.12
N ARG A 82 -18.79 -8.87 7.79
CA ARG A 82 -19.09 -7.44 7.71
C ARG A 82 -18.60 -6.71 8.96
N ILE A 83 -17.72 -5.72 8.76
CA ILE A 83 -17.18 -4.88 9.84
C ILE A 83 -17.77 -3.47 9.71
N PRO A 84 -18.29 -2.86 10.79
CA PRO A 84 -18.85 -1.51 10.74
C PRO A 84 -17.75 -0.48 10.40
N LYS A 85 -18.08 0.46 9.51
CA LYS A 85 -17.24 1.64 9.23
C LYS A 85 -17.47 2.70 10.30
N LYS A 86 -16.57 3.68 10.40
CA LYS A 86 -16.73 4.85 11.28
C LYS A 86 -18.05 5.61 11.01
N GLN A 87 -18.50 5.62 9.76
CA GLN A 87 -19.77 6.22 9.38
C GLN A 87 -20.91 5.27 9.75
N LYS A 88 -21.81 5.72 10.63
CA LYS A 88 -22.96 4.95 11.12
C LYS A 88 -23.79 4.37 9.96
N GLY A 89 -24.13 3.09 10.05
CA GLY A 89 -24.92 2.38 9.04
C GLY A 89 -24.12 1.89 7.81
N LYS A 90 -22.82 2.21 7.69
CA LYS A 90 -21.98 1.66 6.61
C LYS A 90 -21.07 0.54 7.10
N TYR A 91 -20.93 -0.50 6.28
CA TYR A 91 -20.12 -1.69 6.57
C TYR A 91 -18.99 -1.83 5.53
N ARG A 92 -17.91 -2.45 5.96
CA ARG A 92 -16.85 -2.97 5.09
C ARG A 92 -17.02 -4.48 5.03
N THR A 93 -17.02 -5.05 3.84
CA THR A 93 -17.04 -6.48 3.63
C THR A 93 -15.61 -6.98 3.57
N LEU A 94 -15.24 -7.94 4.42
CA LEU A 94 -14.00 -8.69 4.35
C LEU A 94 -14.32 -10.10 3.89
N ASN A 95 -13.53 -10.60 2.94
CA ASN A 95 -13.58 -11.98 2.50
C ASN A 95 -12.30 -12.66 2.99
N ILE A 96 -12.44 -13.50 4.01
CA ILE A 96 -11.35 -14.12 4.74
C ILE A 96 -11.17 -15.52 4.18
N PRO A 97 -9.97 -15.85 3.63
CA PRO A 97 -9.69 -17.21 3.17
C PRO A 97 -9.59 -18.18 4.35
N SER A 98 -9.88 -19.46 4.12
CA SER A 98 -9.59 -20.55 5.07
C SER A 98 -8.11 -20.56 5.42
N ASP A 99 -7.75 -21.16 6.55
CA ASP A 99 -6.33 -21.26 6.95
C ASP A 99 -5.50 -22.03 5.92
N LYS A 100 -6.08 -23.06 5.28
CA LYS A 100 -5.44 -23.80 4.20
C LYS A 100 -5.09 -22.86 3.02
N LEU A 101 -6.06 -22.17 2.47
CA LEU A 101 -5.85 -21.25 1.35
C LEU A 101 -4.94 -20.09 1.74
N LYS A 102 -5.07 -19.57 2.96
CA LYS A 102 -4.26 -18.47 3.49
C LYS A 102 -2.77 -18.84 3.59
N ASN A 103 -2.44 -20.07 3.98
CA ASN A 103 -1.05 -20.54 4.02
C ASN A 103 -0.44 -20.58 2.61
N ILE A 104 -1.16 -21.15 1.63
CA ILE A 104 -0.74 -21.10 0.22
C ILE A 104 -0.49 -19.66 -0.23
N GLN A 105 -1.43 -18.76 0.10
CA GLN A 105 -1.33 -17.34 -0.25
C GLN A 105 -0.13 -16.64 0.39
N TYR A 106 0.26 -16.98 1.61
CA TYR A 106 1.48 -16.46 2.24
C TYR A 106 2.74 -16.92 1.52
N ASP A 107 2.82 -18.20 1.13
CA ASP A 107 3.98 -18.71 0.42
C ASP A 107 4.07 -18.14 -1.01
N VAL A 108 2.93 -17.92 -1.67
CA VAL A 108 2.89 -17.15 -2.92
C VAL A 108 3.45 -15.75 -2.72
N VAL A 109 3.04 -15.01 -1.68
CA VAL A 109 3.57 -13.66 -1.42
C VAL A 109 5.08 -13.71 -1.19
N LYS A 110 5.60 -14.66 -0.41
CA LYS A 110 7.05 -14.83 -0.20
C LYS A 110 7.79 -15.09 -1.53
N THR A 111 7.23 -15.99 -2.36
CA THR A 111 7.80 -16.31 -3.68
C THR A 111 7.83 -15.07 -4.56
N LEU A 112 6.73 -14.32 -4.69
CA LEU A 112 6.68 -13.12 -5.51
C LEU A 112 7.59 -12.00 -4.97
N GLN A 113 7.72 -11.87 -3.65
CA GLN A 113 8.65 -10.93 -3.01
C GLN A 113 10.11 -11.27 -3.26
N SER A 114 10.46 -12.55 -3.46
CA SER A 114 11.81 -12.97 -3.80
C SER A 114 12.27 -12.49 -5.18
N PHE A 115 11.35 -12.12 -6.07
CA PHE A 115 11.65 -11.50 -7.36
C PHE A 115 12.18 -10.06 -7.25
N GLY A 116 12.29 -9.53 -6.04
CA GLY A 116 12.73 -8.17 -5.74
C GLY A 116 11.57 -7.22 -5.43
N THR A 117 11.92 -6.02 -4.97
CA THR A 117 10.92 -4.99 -4.60
C THR A 117 10.42 -4.29 -5.85
N LEU A 118 9.26 -4.69 -6.34
CA LEU A 118 8.63 -4.18 -7.56
C LEU A 118 7.50 -3.19 -7.25
N THR A 119 7.72 -2.28 -6.32
CA THR A 119 6.74 -1.24 -5.99
C THR A 119 7.26 0.12 -6.43
N HIS A 120 6.38 0.97 -6.96
CA HIS A 120 6.73 2.34 -7.30
C HIS A 120 7.13 3.15 -6.06
N ASN A 121 8.04 4.13 -6.22
CA ASN A 121 8.49 4.97 -5.10
C ASN A 121 7.37 5.76 -4.44
N SER A 122 6.32 6.09 -5.17
CA SER A 122 5.14 6.78 -4.64
C SER A 122 4.19 5.87 -3.84
N ALA A 123 4.40 4.54 -3.81
CA ALA A 123 3.57 3.62 -3.03
C ALA A 123 4.10 3.49 -1.60
N PHE A 124 3.26 3.81 -0.62
CA PHE A 124 3.62 3.79 0.81
C PHE A 124 2.85 2.76 1.64
N ALA A 125 1.66 2.33 1.19
CA ALA A 125 0.93 1.25 1.86
C ALA A 125 1.55 -0.11 1.53
N TYR A 126 1.52 -1.03 2.51
CA TYR A 126 1.93 -2.43 2.35
C TYR A 126 3.41 -2.62 1.94
N VAL A 127 4.24 -1.64 2.14
CA VAL A 127 5.69 -1.67 1.86
C VAL A 127 6.45 -1.60 3.18
N LYS A 128 7.33 -2.58 3.41
CA LYS A 128 8.15 -2.62 4.63
C LYS A 128 9.00 -1.35 4.75
N GLY A 129 9.02 -0.75 5.93
CA GLY A 129 9.77 0.47 6.23
C GLY A 129 9.14 1.76 5.71
N ARG A 130 7.93 1.71 5.10
CA ARG A 130 7.18 2.89 4.67
C ARG A 130 5.92 3.08 5.52
N SER A 131 5.56 4.32 5.77
CA SER A 131 4.42 4.68 6.60
C SER A 131 3.64 5.87 6.01
N ILE A 132 2.49 6.18 6.61
CA ILE A 132 1.72 7.39 6.32
C ILE A 132 2.55 8.65 6.58
N TYR A 133 3.38 8.64 7.62
CA TYR A 133 4.29 9.73 7.95
C TYR A 133 5.28 9.97 6.81
N ASN A 134 5.96 8.92 6.35
CA ASN A 134 6.92 9.01 5.24
C ASN A 134 6.25 9.47 3.94
N ALA A 135 5.01 9.05 3.67
CA ALA A 135 4.26 9.56 2.52
C ALA A 135 4.07 11.07 2.59
N LEU A 136 3.70 11.60 3.76
CA LEU A 136 3.50 13.05 3.94
C LEU A 136 4.83 13.82 3.99
N GLU A 137 5.90 13.20 4.47
CA GLU A 137 7.26 13.76 4.51
C GLU A 137 7.77 14.14 3.11
N VAL A 138 7.46 13.36 2.07
CA VAL A 138 7.80 13.69 0.68
C VAL A 138 7.16 15.02 0.25
N HIS A 139 5.90 15.25 0.63
CA HIS A 139 5.21 16.51 0.36
C HIS A 139 5.77 17.67 1.18
N GLN A 140 6.18 17.40 2.42
CA GLN A 140 6.86 18.35 3.30
C GLN A 140 8.18 18.82 2.72
N GLN A 141 9.03 17.88 2.26
CA GLN A 141 10.34 18.18 1.66
C GLN A 141 10.23 19.05 0.41
N ASN A 142 9.15 18.90 -0.36
CA ASN A 142 8.87 19.77 -1.51
C ASN A 142 8.36 21.17 -1.09
N ASN A 143 8.11 21.45 0.17
CA ASN A 143 7.43 22.68 0.63
C ASN A 143 6.07 22.88 -0.06
N SER A 144 5.32 21.80 -0.25
CA SER A 144 4.03 21.83 -0.94
C SER A 144 3.03 22.70 -0.22
N LYS A 145 2.31 23.54 -0.97
CA LYS A 145 1.28 24.47 -0.45
C LYS A 145 -0.13 24.10 -0.90
N TRP A 146 -0.26 23.36 -2.00
CA TRP A 146 -1.53 22.92 -2.57
C TRP A 146 -1.55 21.41 -2.68
N PHE A 147 -2.70 20.84 -2.35
CA PHE A 147 -2.91 19.40 -2.26
C PHE A 147 -4.19 19.01 -2.97
N LEU A 148 -4.10 17.96 -3.79
CA LEU A 148 -5.23 17.29 -4.39
C LEU A 148 -5.26 15.86 -3.87
N LYS A 149 -6.27 15.53 -3.07
CA LYS A 149 -6.53 14.18 -2.59
C LYS A 149 -7.58 13.52 -3.46
N ILE A 150 -7.29 12.30 -3.91
CA ILE A 150 -8.16 11.46 -4.72
C ILE A 150 -8.25 10.07 -4.08
N ASP A 151 -9.46 9.53 -4.01
CA ASP A 151 -9.76 8.17 -3.55
C ASP A 151 -10.25 7.35 -4.75
N LEU A 152 -9.86 6.08 -4.82
CA LEU A 152 -10.35 5.18 -5.85
C LEU A 152 -11.64 4.48 -5.40
N LYS A 153 -12.64 4.47 -6.27
CA LYS A 153 -13.92 3.80 -5.98
C LYS A 153 -13.73 2.29 -6.03
N ASP A 154 -14.04 1.60 -4.93
CA ASP A 154 -13.97 0.13 -4.80
C ASP A 154 -12.67 -0.46 -5.37
N PHE A 155 -11.53 0.05 -4.92
CA PHE A 155 -10.21 -0.26 -5.49
C PHE A 155 -9.94 -1.76 -5.61
N PHE A 156 -10.06 -2.51 -4.52
CA PHE A 156 -9.83 -3.96 -4.52
C PHE A 156 -10.85 -4.68 -5.44
N GLY A 157 -12.13 -4.35 -5.32
CA GLY A 157 -13.18 -4.93 -6.15
C GLY A 157 -13.08 -4.56 -7.64
N SER A 158 -12.35 -3.51 -7.98
CA SER A 158 -12.01 -3.16 -9.36
C SER A 158 -10.89 -4.02 -9.94
N CYS A 159 -10.05 -4.64 -9.10
CA CYS A 159 -8.92 -5.46 -9.53
C CYS A 159 -9.39 -6.85 -9.97
N THR A 160 -9.90 -6.97 -11.19
CA THR A 160 -10.32 -8.25 -11.80
C THR A 160 -9.13 -9.09 -12.22
N LYS A 161 -9.30 -10.43 -12.34
CA LYS A 161 -8.28 -11.36 -12.85
C LYS A 161 -7.64 -10.87 -14.15
N ASN A 162 -8.47 -10.43 -15.09
CA ASN A 162 -7.99 -9.95 -16.39
C ASN A 162 -7.18 -8.65 -16.27
N PHE A 163 -7.62 -7.72 -15.42
CA PHE A 163 -6.88 -6.48 -15.17
C PHE A 163 -5.52 -6.77 -14.53
N ILE A 164 -5.47 -7.63 -13.50
CA ILE A 164 -4.23 -8.04 -12.86
C ILE A 164 -3.27 -8.62 -13.89
N TYR A 165 -3.73 -9.59 -14.68
CA TYR A 165 -2.91 -10.24 -15.69
C TYR A 165 -2.38 -9.25 -16.74
N LYS A 166 -3.24 -8.35 -17.23
CA LYS A 166 -2.82 -7.30 -18.18
C LYS A 166 -1.75 -6.37 -17.60
N GLN A 167 -1.85 -6.01 -16.32
CA GLN A 167 -0.85 -5.17 -15.67
C GLN A 167 0.47 -5.93 -15.47
N LEU A 168 0.43 -7.18 -15.03
CA LEU A 168 1.64 -7.99 -14.84
C LEU A 168 2.43 -8.13 -16.14
N LYS A 169 1.77 -8.26 -17.28
CA LYS A 169 2.44 -8.31 -18.61
C LYS A 169 3.22 -7.04 -18.97
N GLN A 170 3.09 -5.96 -18.20
CA GLN A 170 3.83 -4.71 -18.39
C GLN A 170 4.99 -4.55 -17.41
N ILE A 171 5.19 -5.51 -16.48
CA ILE A 171 6.11 -5.38 -15.35
C ILE A 171 7.15 -6.51 -15.41
N TYR A 172 8.44 -6.16 -15.38
CA TYR A 172 9.50 -7.14 -15.22
C TYR A 172 9.46 -7.75 -13.80
N PRO A 173 9.67 -9.07 -13.62
CA PRO A 173 9.99 -10.09 -14.62
C PRO A 173 8.75 -10.71 -15.29
N TYR A 174 7.54 -10.38 -14.86
CA TYR A 174 6.29 -11.01 -15.30
C TYR A 174 6.04 -10.84 -16.81
N CYS A 175 6.44 -9.72 -17.41
CA CYS A 175 6.30 -9.51 -18.84
C CYS A 175 7.05 -10.54 -19.70
N ILE A 176 8.12 -11.12 -19.16
CA ILE A 176 8.87 -12.22 -19.81
C ILE A 176 8.35 -13.58 -19.35
N LEU A 177 8.09 -13.76 -18.05
CA LEU A 177 7.56 -15.01 -17.50
C LEU A 177 6.23 -15.41 -18.15
N THR A 178 5.34 -14.45 -18.43
CA THR A 178 4.06 -14.71 -19.12
C THR A 178 4.19 -15.09 -20.59
N GLN A 179 5.40 -15.03 -21.16
CA GLN A 179 5.70 -15.55 -22.51
C GLN A 179 6.20 -17.01 -22.48
N LYS A 180 6.44 -17.57 -21.31
CA LYS A 180 6.84 -18.96 -21.09
C LYS A 180 5.64 -19.76 -20.60
N GLU A 181 5.18 -20.74 -21.38
CA GLU A 181 3.93 -21.46 -21.15
C GLU A 181 3.80 -21.99 -19.72
N GLY A 182 4.82 -22.68 -19.19
CA GLY A 182 4.82 -23.20 -17.81
C GLY A 182 4.69 -22.10 -16.77
N CYS A 183 5.44 -21.00 -16.89
CA CYS A 183 5.38 -19.86 -15.95
C CYS A 183 4.06 -19.09 -16.09
N ASP A 184 3.55 -18.91 -17.30
CA ASP A 184 2.28 -18.26 -17.56
C ASP A 184 1.12 -18.98 -16.88
N LYS A 185 1.11 -20.33 -16.96
CA LYS A 185 0.12 -21.16 -16.25
C LYS A 185 0.19 -20.92 -14.75
N ILE A 186 1.38 -20.95 -14.15
CA ILE A 186 1.56 -20.73 -12.70
C ILE A 186 1.09 -19.33 -12.30
N ILE A 187 1.44 -18.31 -13.08
CA ILE A 187 0.98 -16.92 -12.82
C ILE A 187 -0.55 -16.81 -12.86
N LYS A 188 -1.21 -17.47 -13.83
CA LYS A 188 -2.67 -17.53 -13.91
C LYS A 188 -3.28 -18.26 -12.71
N ASP A 189 -2.66 -19.33 -12.24
CA ASP A 189 -3.08 -20.07 -11.05
C ASP A 189 -2.91 -19.21 -9.78
N ILE A 190 -1.82 -18.48 -9.66
CA ILE A 190 -1.61 -17.50 -8.58
C ILE A 190 -2.72 -16.43 -8.60
N ILE A 191 -3.03 -15.85 -9.76
CA ILE A 191 -4.12 -14.86 -9.89
C ILE A 191 -5.47 -15.49 -9.52
N LYS A 192 -5.70 -16.75 -9.87
CA LYS A 192 -6.92 -17.48 -9.54
C LYS A 192 -7.12 -17.58 -8.02
N ILE A 193 -6.12 -18.03 -7.27
CA ILE A 193 -6.20 -18.17 -5.81
C ILE A 193 -6.18 -16.82 -5.06
N ALA A 194 -5.66 -15.77 -5.69
CA ALA A 194 -5.70 -14.42 -5.13
C ALA A 194 -7.08 -13.76 -5.19
N CYS A 195 -7.96 -14.24 -6.05
CA CYS A 195 -9.26 -13.63 -6.32
C CYS A 195 -10.41 -14.42 -5.68
N TYR A 196 -11.38 -13.70 -5.16
CA TYR A 196 -12.70 -14.19 -4.76
C TYR A 196 -13.75 -13.64 -5.72
N LYS A 197 -14.57 -14.53 -6.31
CA LYS A 197 -15.56 -14.15 -7.35
C LYS A 197 -14.94 -13.29 -8.46
N GLY A 198 -13.74 -13.67 -8.89
CA GLY A 198 -13.03 -13.04 -10.00
C GLY A 198 -12.36 -11.69 -9.74
N LYS A 199 -12.31 -11.21 -8.50
CA LYS A 199 -11.77 -9.91 -8.07
C LYS A 199 -10.90 -10.05 -6.83
N LEU A 200 -9.97 -9.12 -6.60
CA LEU A 200 -9.20 -9.11 -5.36
C LEU A 200 -10.13 -8.80 -4.16
N PRO A 201 -10.16 -9.68 -3.15
CA PRO A 201 -10.93 -9.42 -1.94
C PRO A 201 -10.16 -8.53 -0.95
N GLN A 202 -10.87 -7.85 -0.08
CA GLN A 202 -10.31 -7.32 1.15
C GLN A 202 -10.28 -8.44 2.19
N GLY A 203 -9.10 -8.75 2.74
CA GLY A 203 -8.95 -9.73 3.83
C GLY A 203 -8.01 -10.91 3.54
N ASN A 204 -7.47 -11.03 2.33
CA ASN A 204 -6.46 -12.04 2.02
C ASN A 204 -5.03 -11.45 2.01
N PRO A 205 -3.97 -12.28 2.20
CA PRO A 205 -2.58 -11.82 2.24
C PRO A 205 -2.03 -11.33 0.90
N ILE A 206 -2.53 -11.84 -0.24
CA ILE A 206 -1.98 -11.54 -1.56
C ILE A 206 -2.46 -10.17 -2.07
N SER A 207 -3.71 -9.79 -1.77
CA SER A 207 -4.33 -8.57 -2.32
C SER A 207 -3.50 -7.30 -2.09
N PRO A 208 -2.94 -7.03 -0.90
CA PRO A 208 -2.09 -5.86 -0.67
C PRO A 208 -0.85 -5.83 -1.56
N TYR A 209 -0.19 -6.96 -1.75
CA TYR A 209 1.00 -7.07 -2.59
C TYR A 209 0.66 -6.86 -4.07
N LEU A 210 -0.36 -7.58 -4.57
CA LEU A 210 -0.76 -7.46 -5.97
C LEU A 210 -1.27 -6.05 -6.31
N THR A 211 -2.00 -5.37 -5.42
CA THR A 211 -2.45 -4.00 -5.67
C THR A 211 -1.29 -3.04 -5.85
N ASN A 212 -0.20 -3.17 -5.10
CA ASN A 212 0.99 -2.37 -5.32
C ASN A 212 1.66 -2.69 -6.64
N LEU A 213 1.76 -3.95 -6.98
CA LEU A 213 2.43 -4.42 -8.19
C LEU A 213 1.70 -3.94 -9.46
N ILE A 214 0.38 -4.17 -9.54
CA ILE A 214 -0.42 -3.78 -10.72
C ILE A 214 -0.53 -2.27 -10.91
N MET A 215 -0.31 -1.49 -9.86
CA MET A 215 -0.29 -0.03 -9.95
C MET A 215 1.04 0.53 -10.47
N VAL A 216 2.11 -0.24 -10.55
CA VAL A 216 3.42 0.26 -10.98
C VAL A 216 3.35 1.02 -12.32
N PRO A 217 2.80 0.47 -13.42
CA PRO A 217 2.72 1.20 -14.70
C PRO A 217 1.84 2.45 -14.63
N ILE A 218 0.84 2.43 -13.75
CA ILE A 218 -0.08 3.55 -13.53
C ILE A 218 0.59 4.63 -12.67
N ASP A 219 1.27 4.23 -11.58
CA ASP A 219 1.99 5.14 -10.70
C ASP A 219 3.08 5.92 -11.44
N TYR A 220 3.78 5.29 -12.41
CA TYR A 220 4.75 6.00 -13.27
C TYR A 220 4.11 7.15 -14.05
N LYS A 221 2.91 6.95 -14.60
CA LYS A 221 2.18 7.98 -15.34
C LYS A 221 1.63 9.06 -14.40
N LEU A 222 1.06 8.66 -13.26
CA LEU A 222 0.52 9.57 -12.27
C LEU A 222 1.59 10.48 -11.65
N ASN A 223 2.79 9.94 -11.43
CA ASN A 223 3.91 10.69 -10.87
C ASN A 223 4.40 11.84 -11.76
N GLN A 224 3.99 11.88 -13.03
CA GLN A 224 4.33 12.95 -13.97
C GLN A 224 3.36 14.14 -13.93
N LEU A 225 2.22 14.01 -13.23
CA LEU A 225 1.15 15.03 -13.27
C LEU A 225 1.40 16.23 -12.36
N THR A 226 2.13 16.04 -11.28
CA THR A 226 2.48 17.09 -10.30
C THR A 226 3.90 16.87 -9.78
N PRO A 227 4.55 17.90 -9.19
CA PRO A 227 5.88 17.75 -8.62
C PRO A 227 6.00 16.66 -7.58
N VAL A 228 4.93 16.38 -6.83
CA VAL A 228 4.90 15.31 -5.81
C VAL A 228 3.61 14.53 -5.91
N TYR A 229 3.76 13.22 -5.94
CA TYR A 229 2.68 12.23 -5.89
C TYR A 229 3.03 11.13 -4.90
N THR A 230 2.08 10.78 -4.03
CA THR A 230 2.17 9.61 -3.17
C THR A 230 0.85 8.83 -3.17
N ARG A 231 0.94 7.52 -2.97
CA ARG A 231 -0.23 6.64 -2.87
C ARG A 231 -0.16 5.77 -1.61
N TYR A 232 -1.23 5.78 -0.85
CA TYR A 232 -1.41 4.88 0.28
C TYR A 232 -2.65 4.00 0.04
N SER A 233 -2.45 2.81 -0.54
CA SER A 233 -3.52 1.91 -1.02
C SER A 233 -4.34 2.58 -2.14
N ASP A 234 -5.61 2.91 -1.86
CA ASP A 234 -6.58 3.61 -2.72
C ASP A 234 -6.54 5.14 -2.57
N ASP A 235 -5.92 5.65 -1.52
CA ASP A 235 -5.74 7.08 -1.29
C ASP A 235 -4.53 7.61 -2.08
N MET A 236 -4.76 8.50 -3.04
CA MET A 236 -3.74 9.20 -3.83
C MET A 236 -3.64 10.66 -3.38
N LEU A 237 -2.43 11.14 -3.17
CA LEU A 237 -2.15 12.52 -2.80
C LEU A 237 -1.18 13.15 -3.79
N PHE A 238 -1.62 14.20 -4.44
CA PHE A 238 -0.84 15.05 -5.35
C PHE A 238 -0.58 16.38 -4.68
N SER A 239 0.61 16.95 -4.86
CA SER A 239 0.88 18.28 -4.33
C SER A 239 1.86 19.10 -5.16
N ALA A 240 1.78 20.42 -4.97
CA ALA A 240 2.64 21.40 -5.61
C ALA A 240 2.83 22.63 -4.70
N ARG A 241 3.84 23.45 -5.02
CA ARG A 241 4.04 24.76 -4.37
C ARG A 241 3.00 25.80 -4.84
N THR A 242 2.56 25.69 -6.08
CA THR A 242 1.55 26.52 -6.71
C THR A 242 0.20 25.81 -6.76
N LYS A 243 -0.88 26.59 -7.01
CA LYS A 243 -2.24 26.03 -7.12
C LYS A 243 -2.33 25.00 -8.25
N ILE A 244 -2.85 23.82 -7.92
CA ILE A 244 -3.09 22.75 -8.87
C ILE A 244 -4.34 23.07 -9.67
N ASP A 245 -4.27 22.94 -11.00
CA ASP A 245 -5.45 22.97 -11.85
C ASP A 245 -6.22 21.65 -11.69
N LEU A 246 -7.36 21.72 -10.99
CA LEU A 246 -8.18 20.57 -10.66
C LEU A 246 -8.68 19.85 -11.90
N ASN A 247 -9.31 20.61 -12.83
CA ASN A 247 -9.96 20.02 -14.00
C ASN A 247 -8.94 19.35 -14.92
N LYS A 248 -7.85 20.04 -15.21
CA LYS A 248 -6.74 19.49 -16.01
C LYS A 248 -6.16 18.23 -15.39
N THR A 249 -5.93 18.25 -14.07
CA THR A 249 -5.33 17.10 -13.36
C THR A 249 -6.29 15.91 -13.33
N ILE A 250 -7.58 16.12 -13.06
CA ILE A 250 -8.59 15.06 -13.07
C ILE A 250 -8.71 14.44 -14.46
N ASN A 251 -8.82 15.27 -15.52
CA ASN A 251 -8.91 14.80 -16.89
C ASN A 251 -7.69 13.95 -17.29
N ASN A 252 -6.50 14.35 -16.87
CA ASN A 252 -5.28 13.58 -17.10
C ASN A 252 -5.29 12.24 -16.36
N ILE A 253 -5.77 12.20 -15.11
CA ILE A 253 -5.89 10.96 -14.35
C ILE A 253 -6.91 10.02 -14.98
N GLU A 254 -8.06 10.55 -15.43
CA GLU A 254 -9.09 9.77 -16.13
C GLU A 254 -8.56 9.23 -17.47
N ALA A 255 -7.77 10.01 -18.17
CA ALA A 255 -7.09 9.54 -19.41
C ALA A 255 -6.10 8.39 -19.10
N ILE A 256 -5.35 8.46 -17.99
CA ILE A 256 -4.47 7.37 -17.54
C ILE A 256 -5.27 6.11 -17.18
N PHE A 257 -6.45 6.27 -16.58
CA PHE A 257 -7.32 5.16 -16.20
C PHE A 257 -8.14 4.59 -17.37
N LYS A 258 -8.17 5.28 -18.51
CA LYS A 258 -8.89 4.80 -19.69
C LYS A 258 -8.43 3.39 -20.10
N GLY A 259 -9.38 2.46 -20.25
CA GLY A 259 -9.10 1.05 -20.54
C GLY A 259 -8.74 0.21 -19.30
N THR A 260 -8.76 0.81 -18.09
CA THR A 260 -8.67 0.10 -16.80
C THR A 260 -10.03 0.12 -16.09
N PRO A 261 -10.27 -0.76 -15.11
CA PRO A 261 -11.48 -0.73 -14.29
C PRO A 261 -11.45 0.33 -13.17
N LEU A 262 -10.35 1.08 -13.03
CA LEU A 262 -10.19 2.06 -11.98
C LEU A 262 -11.05 3.30 -12.23
N LYS A 263 -11.67 3.81 -11.16
CA LYS A 263 -12.52 5.01 -11.22
C LYS A 263 -12.23 5.92 -10.03
N ILE A 264 -12.23 7.22 -10.29
CA ILE A 264 -12.12 8.25 -9.24
C ILE A 264 -13.43 8.27 -8.43
N ASN A 265 -13.29 8.42 -7.12
CA ASN A 265 -14.40 8.70 -6.22
C ASN A 265 -14.55 10.22 -6.08
N SER A 266 -15.42 10.82 -6.90
CA SER A 266 -15.63 12.27 -6.95
C SER A 266 -16.09 12.86 -5.60
N GLU A 267 -16.91 12.10 -4.83
CA GLU A 267 -17.43 12.53 -3.53
C GLU A 267 -16.30 12.71 -2.49
N LYS A 268 -15.20 12.00 -2.65
CA LYS A 268 -14.04 12.06 -1.74
C LYS A 268 -12.87 12.87 -2.30
N THR A 269 -12.95 13.32 -3.55
CA THR A 269 -11.93 14.17 -4.16
C THR A 269 -11.92 15.55 -3.52
N ARG A 270 -10.75 16.01 -3.09
CA ARG A 270 -10.59 17.30 -2.41
C ARG A 270 -9.34 18.03 -2.88
N LEU A 271 -9.52 19.29 -3.26
CA LEU A 271 -8.44 20.24 -3.52
C LEU A 271 -8.42 21.32 -2.42
N GLY A 272 -7.26 21.69 -1.96
CA GLY A 272 -7.12 22.78 -1.00
C GLY A 272 -5.67 23.13 -0.71
N SER A 273 -5.49 24.22 0.05
CA SER A 273 -4.18 24.66 0.51
C SER A 273 -3.73 23.89 1.77
N ILE A 274 -2.50 24.12 2.20
CA ILE A 274 -1.89 23.51 3.38
C ILE A 274 -2.68 23.76 4.67
N ASN A 275 -3.41 24.88 4.75
CA ASN A 275 -4.03 25.35 5.99
C ASN A 275 -5.19 24.45 6.44
N GLY A 276 -5.01 23.80 7.59
CA GLY A 276 -6.09 23.17 8.35
C GLY A 276 -6.64 21.85 7.86
N ASN A 277 -6.07 21.25 6.80
CA ASN A 277 -6.61 20.06 6.20
C ASN A 277 -5.84 18.76 6.58
N ASN A 278 -6.58 17.70 6.85
CA ASN A 278 -6.03 16.35 7.03
C ASN A 278 -5.82 15.70 5.66
N TRP A 279 -4.60 15.74 5.15
CA TRP A 279 -4.32 15.29 3.81
C TRP A 279 -4.07 13.78 3.72
N ASN A 280 -3.29 13.23 4.63
CA ASN A 280 -2.91 11.83 4.56
C ASN A 280 -3.37 11.07 5.81
N LEU A 281 -4.49 10.35 5.70
CA LEU A 281 -5.04 9.45 6.74
C LEU A 281 -5.04 10.05 8.17
N GLY A 282 -5.32 11.37 8.23
CA GLY A 282 -5.42 12.10 9.49
C GLY A 282 -4.13 12.72 9.99
N LEU A 283 -3.08 12.78 9.19
CA LEU A 283 -1.94 13.65 9.39
C LEU A 283 -2.12 14.96 8.59
N MET A 284 -1.49 16.02 9.07
CA MET A 284 -1.56 17.37 8.51
C MET A 284 -0.15 17.94 8.35
N LEU A 285 0.00 18.88 7.42
CA LEU A 285 1.10 19.84 7.46
C LEU A 285 0.54 21.16 8.05
N ASN A 286 1.23 21.72 9.04
CA ASN A 286 0.88 23.01 9.61
C ASN A 286 1.45 24.17 8.77
N LYS A 287 1.19 25.43 9.18
CA LYS A 287 1.69 26.62 8.48
C LYS A 287 3.21 26.67 8.36
N ASP A 288 3.90 26.10 9.35
CA ASP A 288 5.37 26.02 9.43
C ASP A 288 5.93 24.81 8.70
N ASN A 289 5.11 24.14 7.89
CA ASN A 289 5.45 22.95 7.14
C ASN A 289 5.84 21.74 8.01
N ASN A 290 5.38 21.67 9.26
CA ASN A 290 5.61 20.51 10.13
C ASN A 290 4.46 19.52 10.06
N ILE A 291 4.79 18.23 10.04
CA ILE A 291 3.81 17.14 10.11
C ILE A 291 3.22 17.10 11.52
N THR A 292 1.90 17.09 11.63
CA THR A 292 1.18 17.13 12.90
C THR A 292 -0.07 16.25 12.89
N LEU A 293 -0.47 15.79 14.08
CA LEU A 293 -1.69 15.02 14.31
C LEU A 293 -2.99 15.83 14.13
N GLY A 294 -2.89 17.16 14.13
CA GLY A 294 -4.04 18.06 14.14
C GLY A 294 -4.72 18.20 15.49
N HIS A 295 -5.46 19.29 15.63
CA HIS A 295 -6.00 19.74 16.93
C HIS A 295 -7.00 18.74 17.54
N GLU A 296 -7.88 18.15 16.76
CA GLU A 296 -8.91 17.21 17.25
C GLU A 296 -8.30 15.96 17.87
N LYS A 297 -7.31 15.34 17.20
CA LYS A 297 -6.61 14.16 17.72
C LYS A 297 -5.85 14.50 19.00
N LYS A 298 -5.16 15.64 19.03
CA LYS A 298 -4.46 16.14 20.22
C LYS A 298 -5.41 16.36 21.39
N ARG A 299 -6.57 16.95 21.15
CA ARG A 299 -7.60 17.15 22.18
C ARG A 299 -8.14 15.83 22.72
N LYS A 300 -8.49 14.89 21.83
CA LYS A 300 -8.96 13.55 22.24
C LYS A 300 -7.89 12.80 23.04
N PHE A 301 -6.65 12.84 22.59
CA PHE A 301 -5.54 12.18 23.29
C PHE A 301 -5.36 12.74 24.71
N LYS A 302 -5.35 14.08 24.86
CA LYS A 302 -5.27 14.71 26.19
C LYS A 302 -6.39 14.24 27.13
N ALA A 303 -7.64 14.23 26.65
CA ALA A 303 -8.77 13.77 27.44
C ALA A 303 -8.65 12.29 27.82
N THR A 304 -8.20 11.44 26.88
CA THR A 304 -8.04 10.00 27.14
C THR A 304 -6.97 9.72 28.19
N ILE A 305 -5.78 10.35 28.11
CA ILE A 305 -4.73 10.14 29.13
C ILE A 305 -5.10 10.75 30.49
N ASP A 306 -5.81 11.88 30.50
CA ASP A 306 -6.30 12.48 31.74
C ASP A 306 -7.26 11.55 32.49
N GLN A 307 -8.25 11.00 31.77
CA GLN A 307 -9.22 10.05 32.31
C GLN A 307 -8.54 8.74 32.77
N PHE A 308 -7.61 8.21 31.96
CA PHE A 308 -6.86 7.00 32.31
C PHE A 308 -6.03 7.18 33.57
N LEU A 309 -5.27 8.26 33.70
CA LEU A 309 -4.44 8.54 34.87
C LEU A 309 -5.28 8.82 36.14
N TYR A 310 -6.50 9.38 35.96
CA TYR A 310 -7.42 9.58 37.09
C TYR A 310 -7.82 8.25 37.72
N ASN A 311 -8.22 7.24 36.92
CA ASN A 311 -8.62 5.93 37.41
C ASN A 311 -8.18 4.81 36.44
N PRO A 312 -6.90 4.34 36.52
CA PRO A 312 -6.38 3.31 35.63
C PRO A 312 -7.10 1.96 35.76
N ASP A 313 -7.54 1.61 36.97
CA ASP A 313 -8.11 0.29 37.28
C ASP A 313 -9.50 0.07 36.61
N LYS A 314 -10.10 1.14 36.13
CA LYS A 314 -11.37 1.06 35.39
C LYS A 314 -11.22 0.53 33.97
N TYR A 315 -10.00 0.48 33.44
CA TYR A 315 -9.71 0.13 32.04
C TYR A 315 -9.39 -1.35 31.90
N SER A 316 -10.00 -1.99 30.92
CA SER A 316 -9.64 -3.35 30.52
C SER A 316 -8.25 -3.42 29.91
N ILE A 317 -7.61 -4.60 29.95
CA ILE A 317 -6.30 -4.85 29.31
C ILE A 317 -6.30 -4.42 27.84
N HIS A 318 -7.39 -4.72 27.12
CA HIS A 318 -7.53 -4.33 25.71
C HIS A 318 -7.52 -2.81 25.49
N GLU A 319 -8.19 -2.05 26.37
CA GLU A 319 -8.20 -0.59 26.30
C GLU A 319 -6.84 0.01 26.62
N ILE A 320 -6.12 -0.58 27.58
CA ILE A 320 -4.74 -0.19 27.92
C ILE A 320 -3.79 -0.46 26.75
N GLN A 321 -3.85 -1.65 26.15
CA GLN A 321 -3.06 -1.98 24.95
C GLN A 321 -3.34 -1.03 23.80
N LYS A 322 -4.60 -0.68 23.59
CA LYS A 322 -5.01 0.30 22.58
C LYS A 322 -4.47 1.70 22.87
N LEU A 323 -4.48 2.14 24.14
CA LEU A 323 -3.93 3.43 24.53
C LEU A 323 -2.39 3.42 24.42
N SER A 324 -1.72 2.32 24.77
CA SER A 324 -0.28 2.13 24.60
C SER A 324 0.12 2.26 23.13
N GLY A 325 -0.55 1.51 22.23
CA GLY A 325 -0.30 1.60 20.79
C GLY A 325 -0.55 3.01 20.20
N LEU A 326 -1.61 3.69 20.68
CA LEU A 326 -1.91 5.06 20.28
C LEU A 326 -0.85 6.04 20.76
N THR A 327 -0.37 5.89 21.99
CA THR A 327 0.68 6.73 22.58
C THR A 327 1.98 6.57 21.81
N SER A 328 2.41 5.34 21.53
CA SER A 328 3.60 5.04 20.73
C SER A 328 3.50 5.62 19.31
N TYR A 329 2.35 5.47 18.66
CA TYR A 329 2.11 6.04 17.34
C TYR A 329 2.21 7.58 17.33
N TYR A 330 1.63 8.25 18.33
CA TYR A 330 1.67 9.72 18.43
C TYR A 330 3.06 10.24 18.80
N MET A 331 3.79 9.50 19.63
CA MET A 331 5.19 9.79 19.95
C MET A 331 6.08 9.76 18.70
N ASN A 332 5.85 8.83 17.77
CA ASN A 332 6.59 8.77 16.51
C ASN A 332 6.31 9.95 15.57
N ILE A 333 5.13 10.60 15.69
CA ILE A 333 4.74 11.71 14.81
C ILE A 333 5.19 13.07 15.39
N GLU A 334 4.92 13.32 16.65
CA GLU A 334 5.21 14.61 17.32
C GLU A 334 5.85 14.38 18.71
N PRO A 335 7.07 13.83 18.77
CA PRO A 335 7.69 13.40 20.03
C PRO A 335 7.76 14.51 21.07
N LYS A 336 8.21 15.71 20.69
CA LYS A 336 8.34 16.86 21.61
C LYS A 336 7.00 17.25 22.25
N TYR A 337 5.96 17.36 21.43
CA TYR A 337 4.64 17.74 21.90
C TYR A 337 4.00 16.66 22.78
N ILE A 338 4.08 15.42 22.39
CA ILE A 338 3.46 14.29 23.10
C ILE A 338 4.19 14.06 24.44
N SER A 339 5.53 14.11 24.47
CA SER A 339 6.30 14.03 25.72
C SER A 339 5.92 15.16 26.69
N TYR A 340 5.78 16.40 26.20
CA TYR A 340 5.31 17.51 27.01
C TYR A 340 3.92 17.22 27.62
N ILE A 341 2.99 16.73 26.84
CA ILE A 341 1.63 16.40 27.31
C ILE A 341 1.65 15.28 28.34
N ILE A 342 2.39 14.20 28.09
CA ILE A 342 2.54 13.09 29.03
C ILE A 342 3.10 13.60 30.37
N ASN A 343 4.18 14.35 30.35
CA ASN A 343 4.81 14.89 31.56
C ASN A 343 3.87 15.83 32.33
N LYS A 344 3.09 16.67 31.62
CA LYS A 344 2.09 17.54 32.22
C LYS A 344 1.03 16.76 33.01
N TYR A 345 0.49 15.68 32.41
CA TYR A 345 -0.56 14.89 33.05
C TYR A 345 -0.02 13.93 34.10
N ASN A 346 1.21 13.42 33.96
CA ASN A 346 1.90 12.66 34.99
C ASN A 346 2.04 13.49 36.28
N LYS A 347 2.47 14.76 36.16
CA LYS A 347 2.55 15.68 37.29
C LYS A 347 1.18 15.97 37.91
N LYS A 348 0.13 16.18 37.07
CA LYS A 348 -1.22 16.45 37.55
C LYS A 348 -1.78 15.33 38.43
N HIS A 349 -1.52 14.07 38.05
CA HIS A 349 -2.08 12.90 38.72
C HIS A 349 -1.09 12.20 39.66
N ASN A 350 0.16 12.67 39.78
CA ASN A 350 1.25 12.04 40.49
C ASN A 350 1.41 10.55 40.11
N LYS A 351 1.35 10.25 38.84
CA LYS A 351 1.44 8.90 38.25
C LYS A 351 2.29 8.93 36.97
N ASN A 352 2.87 7.79 36.59
CA ASN A 352 3.63 7.65 35.35
C ASN A 352 2.81 6.89 34.29
N LEU A 353 2.39 7.58 33.24
CA LEU A 353 1.60 6.99 32.16
C LEU A 353 2.31 5.80 31.51
N LEU A 354 3.60 5.95 31.16
CA LEU A 354 4.33 4.91 30.43
C LEU A 354 4.51 3.66 31.28
N GLU A 355 4.79 3.80 32.57
CA GLU A 355 4.87 2.66 33.50
C GLU A 355 3.52 1.93 33.60
N LEU A 356 2.41 2.67 33.69
CA LEU A 356 1.07 2.09 33.76
C LEU A 356 0.68 1.37 32.45
N LEU A 357 1.11 1.89 31.30
CA LEU A 357 0.84 1.26 30.01
C LEU A 357 1.71 0.03 29.71
N HIS A 358 2.85 -0.11 30.39
CA HIS A 358 3.81 -1.21 30.21
C HIS A 358 3.88 -2.18 31.38
N LYS A 359 3.01 -2.04 32.38
CA LYS A 359 2.92 -3.04 33.47
C LYS A 359 2.69 -4.42 32.86
N PRO A 360 3.50 -5.44 33.24
CA PRO A 360 3.18 -6.81 32.85
C PRO A 360 1.87 -7.19 33.53
N TYR A 361 0.82 -7.34 32.75
CA TYR A 361 -0.44 -7.90 33.23
C TYR A 361 -0.21 -9.41 33.37
N SER A 362 -0.12 -9.88 34.61
CA SER A 362 -0.14 -11.31 34.89
C SER A 362 -1.44 -11.89 34.37
N PHE A 363 -1.33 -12.75 33.38
CA PHE A 363 -2.44 -13.58 32.92
C PHE A 363 -2.71 -14.57 34.08
N ASN A 364 -3.75 -14.32 34.88
CA ASN A 364 -4.38 -15.39 35.63
C ASN A 364 -5.13 -16.25 34.60
N PHE A 365 -4.51 -17.38 34.22
CA PHE A 365 -5.13 -18.44 33.47
C PHE A 365 -6.14 -19.18 34.37
#